data_2f086aee477bbd7b1191b6b2d23bc2b3
#
_entry.id   2f086aee477bbd7b1191b6b2d23bc2b3
#
_cell.length_a   1.000
_cell.length_b   1.000
_cell.length_c   1.000
_cell.angle_alpha   90.00
_cell.angle_beta   90.00
_cell.angle_gamma   90.00
#
_symmetry.space_group_name_H-M   'P 1'
#
loop_
_entity.id
_entity.type
_entity.pdbx_description
1 polymer ?
#
loop_
_entity_poly.entity_id
_entity_poly.type
_entity_poly.pdbx_seq_one_letter_code
_entity_poly.pdbx_strand_id
1 'polypeptide(L)'
;WIKTDGASLYFQMPRGGEEPEDVATRIKEALEDIPAIPSIIGPETADRDLLTLYGLPDVHLGMYAWGEETSEDYNTDIAMRRVLDGIGGCLEASPPSGEAIIVAMGDLLHANDQTNQTPQSKHQLDVDTRHFRNLDMAIQMLASATDAALQKHEKVSVVVLPGNHDSSAYMGVLFALAERYRENPRVSVQRKPGEFFVREFGKCLIASHHGDKGKAERIVMYLADRWSEIWGRTKYRFLFT
;
A
#
# COMPACT_ATOMS: atom_id res chain seq x y z
N TRP A 1 8.05 39.06 -4.69
CA TRP A 1 7.85 39.41 -6.10
C TRP A 1 8.23 38.23 -6.97
N ILE A 2 7.35 37.85 -7.86
CA ILE A 2 7.61 36.84 -8.89
C ILE A 2 7.85 37.60 -10.20
N LYS A 3 9.04 37.40 -10.79
CA LYS A 3 9.37 37.99 -12.11
C LYS A 3 9.60 36.82 -13.08
N THR A 4 8.86 36.82 -14.17
CA THR A 4 9.05 35.86 -15.26
C THR A 4 9.72 36.56 -16.43
N ASP A 5 10.83 36.06 -16.93
CA ASP A 5 11.53 36.47 -18.13
C ASP A 5 11.51 35.38 -19.21
N GLY A 6 10.33 34.89 -19.50
CA GLY A 6 10.09 33.92 -20.57
C GLY A 6 10.48 32.46 -20.31
N ALA A 7 11.39 32.14 -19.40
CA ALA A 7 11.82 30.78 -19.14
C ALA A 7 12.22 30.47 -17.67
N SER A 8 12.33 31.50 -16.83
CA SER A 8 12.79 31.31 -15.44
C SER A 8 11.90 32.01 -14.44
N LEU A 9 11.52 31.31 -13.39
CA LEU A 9 10.84 31.86 -12.23
C LEU A 9 11.89 32.23 -11.18
N TYR A 10 12.01 33.52 -10.83
CA TYR A 10 12.87 33.98 -9.76
C TYR A 10 12.04 34.35 -8.53
N PHE A 11 12.38 33.71 -7.41
CA PHE A 11 11.88 34.10 -6.10
C PHE A 11 12.89 35.04 -5.46
N GLN A 12 12.51 36.31 -5.31
CA GLN A 12 13.33 37.25 -4.56
C GLN A 12 12.75 37.39 -3.14
N MET A 13 13.45 36.83 -2.18
CA MET A 13 13.13 37.04 -0.75
C MET A 13 13.38 38.51 -0.39
N PRO A 14 12.52 39.16 0.42
CA PRO A 14 12.78 40.47 0.94
C PRO A 14 14.11 40.49 1.70
N ARG A 15 14.94 41.52 1.47
CA ARG A 15 16.11 41.75 2.32
C ARG A 15 15.60 42.17 3.69
N GLY A 16 15.82 41.41 4.71
CA GLY A 16 15.32 41.58 6.08
C GLY A 16 14.41 40.43 6.49
N GLY A 17 14.54 39.26 5.87
CA GLY A 17 13.87 38.03 6.30
C GLY A 17 14.34 37.62 7.71
N GLU A 18 13.42 36.98 8.42
CA GLU A 18 13.68 36.37 9.73
C GLU A 18 14.94 35.49 9.67
N GLU A 19 15.71 35.47 10.73
CA GLU A 19 16.90 34.63 10.84
C GLU A 19 16.49 33.13 10.64
N PRO A 20 17.34 32.30 10.01
CA PRO A 20 17.02 30.89 9.75
C PRO A 20 16.63 30.11 11.01
N GLU A 21 17.17 30.49 12.17
CA GLU A 21 16.84 29.92 13.47
C GLU A 21 15.40 30.22 13.90
N ASP A 22 14.88 31.38 13.56
CA ASP A 22 13.51 31.80 13.86
C ASP A 22 12.49 31.04 12.99
N VAL A 23 12.81 30.84 11.71
CA VAL A 23 11.99 30.05 10.79
C VAL A 23 11.98 28.59 11.20
N ALA A 24 13.13 28.02 11.59
CA ALA A 24 13.23 26.64 12.06
C ALA A 24 12.43 26.42 13.35
N THR A 25 12.47 27.37 14.27
CA THR A 25 11.71 27.34 15.53
C THR A 25 10.21 27.38 15.27
N ARG A 26 9.74 28.26 14.40
CA ARG A 26 8.31 28.36 14.02
C ARG A 26 7.81 27.13 13.28
N ILE A 27 8.62 26.53 12.42
CA ILE A 27 8.30 25.25 11.78
C ILE A 27 8.20 24.15 12.84
N LYS A 28 9.12 24.11 13.79
CA LYS A 28 9.10 23.13 14.86
C LYS A 28 7.85 23.28 15.73
N GLU A 29 7.53 24.50 16.16
CA GLU A 29 6.32 24.81 16.93
C GLU A 29 5.05 24.45 16.14
N ALA A 30 4.98 24.76 14.84
CA ALA A 30 3.85 24.39 13.99
C ALA A 30 3.73 22.87 13.80
N LEU A 31 4.82 22.11 13.86
CA LEU A 31 4.83 20.66 13.79
C LEU A 31 4.48 20.00 15.14
N GLU A 32 4.76 20.67 16.26
CA GLU A 32 4.38 20.20 17.61
C GLU A 32 2.85 20.27 17.82
N ASP A 33 2.17 21.18 17.14
CA ASP A 33 0.70 21.29 17.16
C ASP A 33 -0.03 20.29 16.27
N ILE A 34 0.69 19.50 15.46
CA ILE A 34 0.08 18.40 14.70
C ILE A 34 -0.27 17.29 15.69
N PRO A 35 -1.57 16.99 15.92
CA PRO A 35 -1.95 15.96 16.87
C PRO A 35 -1.30 14.64 16.46
N ALA A 36 -0.62 14.01 17.41
CA ALA A 36 -0.12 12.66 17.24
C ALA A 36 -1.27 11.74 16.78
N ILE A 37 -1.01 10.85 15.85
CA ILE A 37 -2.01 9.86 15.42
C ILE A 37 -2.51 9.15 16.69
N PRO A 38 -3.83 9.15 16.98
CA PRO A 38 -4.35 8.53 18.19
C PRO A 38 -3.82 7.10 18.32
N SER A 39 -3.37 6.73 19.51
CA SER A 39 -2.97 5.35 19.77
C SER A 39 -4.19 4.45 19.56
N ILE A 40 -4.13 3.58 18.57
CA ILE A 40 -5.19 2.60 18.29
C ILE A 40 -5.15 1.55 19.40
N ILE A 41 -6.25 1.42 20.12
CA ILE A 41 -6.40 0.41 21.15
C ILE A 41 -6.41 -0.96 20.48
N GLY A 42 -5.55 -1.86 20.92
CA GLY A 42 -5.48 -3.23 20.39
C GLY A 42 -6.50 -4.16 21.06
N PRO A 43 -6.56 -5.42 20.63
CA PRO A 43 -7.43 -6.42 21.22
C PRO A 43 -7.00 -6.72 22.66
N GLU A 44 -7.97 -6.98 23.54
CA GLU A 44 -7.70 -7.45 24.91
C GLU A 44 -7.04 -8.82 24.93
N THR A 45 -7.43 -9.68 24.00
CA THR A 45 -6.87 -11.03 23.81
C THR A 45 -6.68 -11.32 22.35
N ALA A 46 -5.57 -12.02 22.03
CA ALA A 46 -5.30 -12.49 20.66
C ALA A 46 -4.60 -13.84 20.72
N ASP A 47 -4.93 -14.72 19.79
CA ASP A 47 -4.23 -16.00 19.65
C ASP A 47 -2.91 -15.78 18.90
N ARG A 48 -1.79 -15.94 19.60
CA ARG A 48 -0.44 -15.74 19.06
C ARG A 48 0.03 -16.86 18.15
N ASP A 49 -0.66 -17.99 18.14
CA ASP A 49 -0.42 -19.09 17.22
C ASP A 49 -1.19 -18.93 15.90
N LEU A 50 -1.95 -17.83 15.76
CA LEU A 50 -2.64 -17.48 14.54
C LEU A 50 -1.99 -16.30 13.82
N LEU A 51 -1.96 -16.41 12.49
CA LEU A 51 -1.66 -15.34 11.55
C LEU A 51 -2.84 -15.19 10.59
N THR A 52 -3.35 -13.98 10.45
CA THR A 52 -4.42 -13.65 9.52
C THR A 52 -3.85 -12.91 8.30
N LEU A 53 -4.23 -13.31 7.09
CA LEU A 53 -3.82 -12.64 5.86
C LEU A 53 -5.04 -12.04 5.17
N TYR A 54 -4.95 -10.74 4.85
CA TYR A 54 -5.92 -9.99 4.07
C TYR A 54 -5.29 -9.66 2.71
N GLY A 55 -5.74 -10.34 1.66
CA GLY A 55 -5.26 -10.14 0.29
C GLY A 55 -6.11 -9.13 -0.45
N LEU A 56 -5.48 -8.20 -1.14
CA LEU A 56 -6.09 -7.21 -2.01
C LEU A 56 -5.53 -7.37 -3.44
N PRO A 57 -6.11 -8.23 -4.26
CA PRO A 57 -5.69 -8.37 -5.65
C PRO A 57 -6.35 -7.30 -6.52
N ASP A 58 -5.66 -6.84 -7.55
CA ASP A 58 -6.19 -6.14 -8.72
C ASP A 58 -7.23 -5.04 -8.38
N VAL A 59 -6.89 -4.17 -7.44
CA VAL A 59 -7.81 -3.09 -7.01
C VAL A 59 -8.05 -2.10 -8.13
N HIS A 60 -7.02 -1.84 -8.96
CA HIS A 60 -7.06 -0.88 -10.07
C HIS A 60 -7.68 0.47 -9.67
N LEU A 61 -7.24 1.02 -8.53
CA LEU A 61 -7.71 2.31 -8.05
C LEU A 61 -7.42 3.40 -9.09
N GLY A 62 -8.46 4.12 -9.51
CA GLY A 62 -8.39 5.09 -10.58
C GLY A 62 -8.87 4.58 -11.94
N MET A 63 -9.26 3.32 -12.07
CA MET A 63 -9.91 2.81 -13.26
C MET A 63 -11.30 3.44 -13.42
N TYR A 64 -11.65 3.76 -14.67
CA TYR A 64 -13.00 4.13 -15.06
C TYR A 64 -13.62 3.03 -15.91
N ALA A 65 -14.81 2.61 -15.57
CA ALA A 65 -15.63 1.76 -16.40
C ALA A 65 -17.09 2.26 -16.37
N TRP A 66 -17.70 2.32 -17.55
CA TRP A 66 -19.08 2.74 -17.70
C TRP A 66 -20.00 1.53 -17.84
N GLY A 67 -21.04 1.47 -17.00
CA GLY A 67 -21.91 0.29 -16.88
C GLY A 67 -22.62 -0.12 -18.16
N GLU A 68 -22.92 0.82 -19.08
CA GLU A 68 -23.51 0.51 -20.37
C GLU A 68 -22.56 -0.30 -21.29
N GLU A 69 -21.23 -0.16 -21.10
CA GLU A 69 -20.22 -0.89 -21.87
C GLU A 69 -19.75 -2.16 -21.17
N THR A 70 -19.66 -2.13 -19.83
CA THR A 70 -18.99 -3.17 -19.03
C THR A 70 -19.92 -3.96 -18.12
N SER A 71 -21.20 -3.63 -18.12
CA SER A 71 -22.26 -4.17 -17.25
C SER A 71 -22.27 -3.62 -15.83
N GLU A 72 -21.18 -3.03 -15.35
CA GLU A 72 -21.10 -2.40 -14.03
C GLU A 72 -20.24 -1.14 -14.10
N ASP A 73 -20.65 -0.09 -13.40
CA ASP A 73 -19.80 1.09 -13.21
C ASP A 73 -18.64 0.78 -12.29
N TYR A 74 -17.47 1.34 -12.62
CA TYR A 74 -16.32 1.34 -11.76
C TYR A 74 -15.63 2.71 -11.77
N ASN A 75 -15.31 3.21 -10.61
CA ASN A 75 -14.56 4.45 -10.40
C ASN A 75 -13.84 4.40 -9.06
N THR A 76 -13.07 5.43 -8.77
CA THR A 76 -12.25 5.50 -7.56
C THR A 76 -13.06 5.41 -6.27
N ASP A 77 -14.23 6.03 -6.19
CA ASP A 77 -15.09 6.01 -5.00
C ASP A 77 -15.73 4.61 -4.79
N ILE A 78 -16.10 3.95 -5.89
CA ILE A 78 -16.61 2.56 -5.85
C ILE A 78 -15.50 1.61 -5.39
N ALA A 79 -14.28 1.76 -5.93
CA ALA A 79 -13.11 0.97 -5.53
C ALA A 79 -12.84 1.10 -4.03
N MET A 80 -12.75 2.32 -3.52
CA MET A 80 -12.54 2.60 -2.09
C MET A 80 -13.58 1.91 -1.22
N ARG A 81 -14.85 2.07 -1.55
CA ARG A 81 -15.95 1.46 -0.78
C ARG A 81 -15.87 -0.07 -0.81
N ARG A 82 -15.73 -0.68 -2.01
CA ARG A 82 -15.66 -2.15 -2.17
C ARG A 82 -14.50 -2.75 -1.35
N VAL A 83 -13.33 -2.12 -1.37
CA VAL A 83 -12.17 -2.60 -0.62
C VAL A 83 -12.38 -2.46 0.88
N LEU A 84 -12.85 -1.30 1.35
CA LEU A 84 -13.04 -1.08 2.79
C LEU A 84 -14.17 -1.93 3.36
N ASP A 85 -15.27 -2.09 2.63
CA ASP A 85 -16.37 -2.98 3.02
C ASP A 85 -15.91 -4.45 3.03
N GLY A 86 -15.15 -4.86 2.01
CA GLY A 86 -14.59 -6.21 1.92
C GLY A 86 -13.63 -6.52 3.07
N ILE A 87 -12.71 -5.61 3.38
CA ILE A 87 -11.80 -5.75 4.54
C ILE A 87 -12.59 -5.75 5.84
N GLY A 88 -13.59 -4.86 5.98
CA GLY A 88 -14.47 -4.83 7.14
C GLY A 88 -15.14 -6.17 7.40
N GLY A 89 -15.75 -6.78 6.37
CA GLY A 89 -16.35 -8.11 6.45
C GLY A 89 -15.33 -9.21 6.79
N CYS A 90 -14.13 -9.16 6.21
CA CYS A 90 -13.07 -10.11 6.54
C CYS A 90 -12.57 -9.94 7.98
N LEU A 91 -12.46 -8.71 8.46
CA LEU A 91 -12.12 -8.41 9.85
C LEU A 91 -13.18 -8.95 10.80
N GLU A 92 -14.46 -8.75 10.52
CA GLU A 92 -15.55 -9.29 11.36
C GLU A 92 -15.48 -10.82 11.43
N ALA A 93 -15.25 -11.49 10.31
CA ALA A 93 -15.22 -12.95 10.21
C ALA A 93 -13.96 -13.59 10.81
N SER A 94 -12.83 -12.88 10.89
CA SER A 94 -11.57 -13.42 11.40
C SER A 94 -11.51 -13.42 12.93
N PRO A 95 -10.83 -14.39 13.57
CA PRO A 95 -10.52 -14.32 14.99
C PRO A 95 -9.42 -13.29 15.28
N PRO A 96 -9.33 -12.71 16.48
CA PRO A 96 -8.17 -11.94 16.91
C PRO A 96 -6.91 -12.80 16.87
N SER A 97 -5.86 -12.32 16.18
CA SER A 97 -4.60 -13.04 16.02
C SER A 97 -3.40 -12.21 16.49
N GLY A 98 -2.30 -12.90 16.83
CA GLY A 98 -1.04 -12.24 17.20
C GLY A 98 -0.44 -11.46 16.04
N GLU A 99 -0.63 -11.92 14.80
CA GLU A 99 -0.18 -11.20 13.60
C GLU A 99 -1.29 -11.13 12.55
N ALA A 100 -1.38 -9.98 11.87
CA ALA A 100 -2.12 -9.85 10.63
C ALA A 100 -1.19 -9.31 9.52
N ILE A 101 -1.45 -9.71 8.28
CA ILE A 101 -0.74 -9.20 7.10
C ILE A 101 -1.77 -8.67 6.11
N ILE A 102 -1.64 -7.41 5.73
CA ILE A 102 -2.38 -6.82 4.61
C ILE A 102 -1.45 -6.81 3.41
N VAL A 103 -1.84 -7.49 2.34
CA VAL A 103 -1.04 -7.58 1.11
C VAL A 103 -1.83 -6.99 -0.05
N ALA A 104 -1.38 -5.84 -0.58
CA ALA A 104 -1.77 -5.41 -1.91
C ALA A 104 -0.93 -6.20 -2.92
N MET A 105 -1.57 -7.08 -3.67
CA MET A 105 -0.92 -8.13 -4.47
C MET A 105 -0.55 -7.68 -5.89
N GLY A 106 -0.31 -6.40 -6.09
CA GLY A 106 -0.05 -5.77 -7.39
C GLY A 106 -1.31 -5.14 -7.98
N ASP A 107 -1.12 -4.27 -8.95
CA ASP A 107 -2.17 -3.51 -9.62
C ASP A 107 -3.14 -2.81 -8.64
N LEU A 108 -2.55 -2.30 -7.53
CA LEU A 108 -3.26 -1.45 -6.59
C LEU A 108 -3.75 -0.18 -7.27
N LEU A 109 -2.92 0.41 -8.13
CA LEU A 109 -3.22 1.57 -8.94
C LEU A 109 -3.42 1.17 -10.40
N HIS A 110 -4.44 1.74 -11.06
CA HIS A 110 -4.73 1.46 -12.47
C HIS A 110 -3.68 2.03 -13.42
N ALA A 111 -3.03 3.14 -13.10
CA ALA A 111 -2.00 3.77 -13.90
C ALA A 111 -0.72 4.01 -13.11
N ASN A 112 0.43 3.79 -13.76
CA ASN A 112 1.74 3.98 -13.15
C ASN A 112 2.13 5.46 -12.99
N ASP A 113 1.63 6.30 -13.86
CA ASP A 113 1.96 7.72 -13.91
C ASP A 113 0.85 8.54 -14.60
N GLN A 114 1.13 9.81 -14.85
CA GLN A 114 0.18 10.75 -15.44
C GLN A 114 -0.07 10.54 -16.95
N THR A 115 0.66 9.65 -17.61
CA THR A 115 0.45 9.37 -19.04
C THR A 115 -0.78 8.51 -19.28
N ASN A 116 -1.30 7.86 -18.21
CA ASN A 116 -2.43 6.95 -18.25
C ASN A 116 -2.24 5.84 -19.28
N GLN A 117 -1.05 5.25 -19.28
CA GLN A 117 -0.69 4.13 -20.14
C GLN A 117 -0.08 3.00 -19.31
N THR A 118 -0.29 1.76 -19.75
CA THR A 118 0.41 0.62 -19.16
C THR A 118 1.93 0.78 -19.35
N PRO A 119 2.75 0.53 -18.32
CA PRO A 119 4.20 0.79 -18.38
C PRO A 119 4.91 0.10 -19.53
N GLN A 120 4.59 -1.16 -19.80
CA GLN A 120 5.30 -1.98 -20.78
C GLN A 120 4.69 -1.89 -22.18
N SER A 121 3.39 -2.14 -22.31
CA SER A 121 2.71 -2.24 -23.61
C SER A 121 2.19 -0.92 -24.15
N LYS A 122 2.22 0.16 -23.35
CA LYS A 122 1.75 1.51 -23.72
C LYS A 122 0.29 1.58 -24.17
N HIS A 123 -0.53 0.64 -23.69
CA HIS A 123 -1.98 0.71 -23.91
C HIS A 123 -2.53 1.90 -23.16
N GLN A 124 -3.41 2.67 -23.83
CA GLN A 124 -4.13 3.76 -23.20
C GLN A 124 -5.14 3.20 -22.19
N LEU A 125 -5.21 3.82 -21.04
CA LEU A 125 -6.08 3.43 -19.93
C LEU A 125 -7.17 4.47 -19.72
N ASP A 126 -8.39 4.00 -19.50
CA ASP A 126 -9.50 4.84 -19.08
C ASP A 126 -9.40 5.08 -17.57
N VAL A 127 -9.24 6.34 -17.21
CA VAL A 127 -9.04 6.75 -15.82
C VAL A 127 -10.14 7.67 -15.34
N ASP A 128 -10.58 7.47 -14.11
CA ASP A 128 -11.62 8.24 -13.46
C ASP A 128 -11.12 9.63 -13.03
N THR A 129 -9.88 9.71 -12.55
CA THR A 129 -9.34 10.95 -11.99
C THR A 129 -7.82 11.05 -12.17
N ARG A 130 -7.24 12.13 -11.65
CA ARG A 130 -5.80 12.37 -11.75
C ARG A 130 -4.99 11.39 -10.92
N HIS A 131 -3.86 10.95 -11.44
CA HIS A 131 -2.93 10.04 -10.78
C HIS A 131 -2.56 10.47 -9.36
N PHE A 132 -2.36 11.77 -9.10
CA PHE A 132 -2.08 12.28 -7.76
C PHE A 132 -3.20 11.95 -6.76
N ARG A 133 -4.48 12.12 -7.15
CA ARG A 133 -5.63 11.76 -6.30
C ARG A 133 -5.68 10.26 -6.04
N ASN A 134 -5.38 9.44 -7.05
CA ASN A 134 -5.36 7.99 -6.91
C ASN A 134 -4.29 7.54 -5.91
N LEU A 135 -3.09 8.14 -5.94
CA LEU A 135 -2.05 7.87 -4.94
C LEU A 135 -2.51 8.22 -3.53
N ASP A 136 -3.09 9.39 -3.34
CA ASP A 136 -3.58 9.83 -2.03
C ASP A 136 -4.67 8.89 -1.50
N MET A 137 -5.64 8.52 -2.34
CA MET A 137 -6.71 7.59 -1.97
C MET A 137 -6.18 6.18 -1.68
N ALA A 138 -5.17 5.69 -2.41
CA ALA A 138 -4.53 4.41 -2.12
C ALA A 138 -3.85 4.39 -0.74
N ILE A 139 -3.17 5.49 -0.39
CA ILE A 139 -2.56 5.66 0.93
C ILE A 139 -3.64 5.66 2.02
N GLN A 140 -4.72 6.44 1.84
CA GLN A 140 -5.83 6.51 2.79
C GLN A 140 -6.53 5.15 2.95
N MET A 141 -6.74 4.43 1.86
CA MET A 141 -7.37 3.10 1.85
C MET A 141 -6.57 2.09 2.68
N LEU A 142 -5.27 1.95 2.39
CA LEU A 142 -4.41 1.01 3.11
C LEU A 142 -4.16 1.46 4.56
N ALA A 143 -4.11 2.76 4.82
CA ALA A 143 -4.03 3.28 6.18
C ALA A 143 -5.30 2.93 6.98
N SER A 144 -6.48 3.16 6.42
CA SER A 144 -7.76 2.81 7.07
C SER A 144 -7.88 1.32 7.34
N ALA A 145 -7.49 0.48 6.36
CA ALA A 145 -7.45 -0.96 6.52
C ALA A 145 -6.48 -1.40 7.64
N THR A 146 -5.30 -0.76 7.71
CA THR A 146 -4.29 -1.04 8.73
C THR A 146 -4.78 -0.62 10.12
N ASP A 147 -5.36 0.57 10.23
CA ASP A 147 -5.88 1.10 11.48
C ASP A 147 -7.05 0.24 12.01
N ALA A 148 -7.93 -0.26 11.12
CA ALA A 148 -8.98 -1.20 11.48
C ALA A 148 -8.42 -2.57 11.92
N ALA A 149 -7.42 -3.10 11.22
CA ALA A 149 -6.78 -4.35 11.57
C ALA A 149 -6.06 -4.28 12.94
N LEU A 150 -5.48 -3.13 13.30
CA LEU A 150 -4.85 -2.90 14.60
C LEU A 150 -5.82 -2.98 15.79
N GLN A 151 -7.12 -2.77 15.57
CA GLN A 151 -8.13 -2.94 16.62
C GLN A 151 -8.37 -4.43 16.93
N LYS A 152 -8.09 -5.30 15.98
CA LYS A 152 -8.38 -6.74 16.07
C LYS A 152 -7.15 -7.63 16.26
N HIS A 153 -5.97 -7.17 15.84
CA HIS A 153 -4.73 -7.96 15.88
C HIS A 153 -3.64 -7.26 16.68
N GLU A 154 -2.76 -8.03 17.35
CA GLU A 154 -1.68 -7.43 18.14
C GLU A 154 -0.69 -6.66 17.27
N LYS A 155 -0.35 -7.20 16.10
CA LYS A 155 0.58 -6.61 15.13
C LYS A 155 0.04 -6.70 13.71
N VAL A 156 0.35 -5.71 12.89
CA VAL A 156 -0.05 -5.67 11.48
C VAL A 156 1.17 -5.42 10.60
N SER A 157 1.36 -6.27 9.62
CA SER A 157 2.35 -6.08 8.56
C SER A 157 1.65 -5.60 7.28
N VAL A 158 2.19 -4.55 6.65
CA VAL A 158 1.67 -4.03 5.39
C VAL A 158 2.67 -4.31 4.28
N VAL A 159 2.19 -4.93 3.22
CA VAL A 159 2.96 -5.30 2.03
C VAL A 159 2.27 -4.71 0.81
N VAL A 160 3.02 -4.00 -0.02
CA VAL A 160 2.54 -3.50 -1.31
C VAL A 160 3.47 -4.06 -2.37
N LEU A 161 2.94 -4.93 -3.23
CA LEU A 161 3.68 -5.53 -4.34
C LEU A 161 3.42 -4.73 -5.62
N PRO A 162 4.40 -4.68 -6.53
CA PRO A 162 4.19 -4.12 -7.85
C PRO A 162 3.33 -5.05 -8.71
N GLY A 163 2.50 -4.45 -9.55
CA GLY A 163 1.85 -5.12 -10.67
C GLY A 163 2.36 -4.60 -12.02
N ASN A 164 1.72 -5.01 -13.10
CA ASN A 164 2.06 -4.54 -14.43
C ASN A 164 1.48 -3.13 -14.73
N HIS A 165 0.46 -2.68 -14.02
CA HIS A 165 -0.09 -1.34 -14.12
C HIS A 165 0.65 -0.31 -13.28
N ASP A 166 1.17 -0.69 -12.11
CA ASP A 166 1.73 0.24 -11.12
C ASP A 166 3.18 -0.09 -10.71
N SER A 167 3.95 -0.63 -11.63
CA SER A 167 5.32 -1.15 -11.40
C SER A 167 6.29 -0.19 -10.70
N SER A 168 6.01 1.09 -10.66
CA SER A 168 6.77 2.13 -9.95
C SER A 168 5.93 2.93 -8.97
N ALA A 169 4.65 3.18 -9.30
CA ALA A 169 3.78 4.03 -8.48
C ALA A 169 3.51 3.45 -7.09
N TYR A 170 3.48 2.10 -6.96
CA TYR A 170 3.31 1.42 -5.68
C TYR A 170 4.33 1.88 -4.63
N MET A 171 5.55 2.28 -5.04
CA MET A 171 6.59 2.74 -4.12
C MET A 171 6.19 4.01 -3.35
N GLY A 172 5.45 4.91 -4.00
CA GLY A 172 4.93 6.12 -3.36
C GLY A 172 3.99 5.78 -2.20
N VAL A 173 3.08 4.85 -2.43
CA VAL A 173 2.15 4.36 -1.42
C VAL A 173 2.90 3.65 -0.28
N LEU A 174 3.84 2.77 -0.63
CA LEU A 174 4.63 2.02 0.33
C LEU A 174 5.45 2.94 1.25
N PHE A 175 6.15 3.93 0.69
CA PHE A 175 6.96 4.86 1.49
C PHE A 175 6.11 5.78 2.35
N ALA A 176 4.96 6.24 1.86
CA ALA A 176 4.04 7.04 2.65
C ALA A 176 3.49 6.27 3.87
N LEU A 177 3.11 5.00 3.68
CA LEU A 177 2.68 4.14 4.79
C LEU A 177 3.81 3.84 5.77
N ALA A 178 5.03 3.58 5.26
CA ALA A 178 6.19 3.35 6.11
C ALA A 178 6.53 4.57 6.97
N GLU A 179 6.33 5.77 6.46
CA GLU A 179 6.56 7.00 7.21
C GLU A 179 5.40 7.28 8.18
N ARG A 180 4.15 7.06 7.76
CA ARG A 180 2.96 7.18 8.63
C ARG A 180 3.09 6.32 9.90
N TYR A 181 3.58 5.09 9.78
CA TYR A 181 3.66 4.13 10.89
C TYR A 181 5.06 4.00 11.50
N ARG A 182 5.99 4.91 11.17
CA ARG A 182 7.39 4.85 11.64
C ARG A 182 7.53 4.67 13.15
N GLU A 183 6.72 5.36 13.91
CA GLU A 183 6.75 5.35 15.38
C GLU A 183 5.77 4.32 16.01
N ASN A 184 5.04 3.56 15.21
CA ASN A 184 4.11 2.57 15.73
C ASN A 184 4.75 1.18 15.80
N PRO A 185 5.12 0.68 17.00
CA PRO A 185 5.82 -0.61 17.15
C PRO A 185 4.95 -1.82 16.78
N ARG A 186 3.65 -1.63 16.61
CA ARG A 186 2.71 -2.68 16.21
C ARG A 186 2.56 -2.79 14.69
N VAL A 187 3.09 -1.85 13.92
CA VAL A 187 3.00 -1.87 12.45
C VAL A 187 4.38 -2.05 11.85
N SER A 188 4.48 -2.95 10.90
CA SER A 188 5.64 -3.07 10.03
C SER A 188 5.24 -2.90 8.57
N VAL A 189 5.97 -2.06 7.83
CA VAL A 189 5.77 -1.89 6.39
C VAL A 189 6.98 -2.46 5.66
N GLN A 190 6.75 -3.41 4.75
CA GLN A 190 7.84 -4.05 4.02
C GLN A 190 8.45 -3.08 3.01
N ARG A 191 9.63 -2.52 3.32
CA ARG A 191 10.34 -1.54 2.45
C ARG A 191 11.29 -2.17 1.43
N LYS A 192 11.45 -3.49 1.44
CA LYS A 192 12.33 -4.16 0.47
C LYS A 192 11.67 -4.19 -0.90
N PRO A 193 12.38 -3.74 -1.95
CA PRO A 193 11.88 -3.88 -3.31
C PRO A 193 11.82 -5.36 -3.69
N GLY A 194 10.82 -5.73 -4.45
CA GLY A 194 10.67 -7.10 -4.94
C GLY A 194 9.26 -7.42 -5.36
N GLU A 195 9.13 -8.39 -6.24
CA GLU A 195 7.85 -8.86 -6.77
C GLU A 195 7.22 -9.94 -5.89
N PHE A 196 7.97 -10.42 -4.89
CA PHE A 196 7.54 -11.47 -3.98
C PHE A 196 7.47 -10.98 -2.54
N PHE A 197 6.39 -11.35 -1.88
CA PHE A 197 6.33 -11.44 -0.44
C PHE A 197 6.51 -12.89 -0.02
N VAL A 198 7.35 -13.15 0.96
CA VAL A 198 7.54 -14.50 1.54
C VAL A 198 7.65 -14.37 3.05
N ARG A 199 6.81 -15.11 3.75
CA ARG A 199 6.78 -15.19 5.22
C ARG A 199 6.78 -16.64 5.67
N GLU A 200 7.63 -16.96 6.61
CA GLU A 200 7.55 -18.19 7.39
C GLU A 200 6.73 -17.95 8.65
N PHE A 201 5.75 -18.79 8.90
CA PHE A 201 4.97 -18.79 10.13
C PHE A 201 4.73 -20.23 10.59
N GLY A 202 5.35 -20.62 11.69
CA GLY A 202 5.35 -22.00 12.16
C GLY A 202 5.86 -22.98 11.10
N LYS A 203 5.01 -23.90 10.66
CA LYS A 203 5.31 -24.86 9.59
C LYS A 203 4.79 -24.44 8.21
N CYS A 204 4.35 -23.19 8.08
CA CYS A 204 3.79 -22.65 6.86
C CYS A 204 4.80 -21.71 6.17
N LEU A 205 4.92 -21.85 4.85
CA LEU A 205 5.44 -20.82 3.97
C LEU A 205 4.25 -20.11 3.34
N ILE A 206 4.16 -18.81 3.51
CA ILE A 206 3.14 -17.95 2.93
C ILE A 206 3.84 -17.04 1.94
N ALA A 207 3.38 -17.03 0.70
CA ALA A 207 3.95 -16.22 -0.35
C ALA A 207 2.86 -15.48 -1.13
N SER A 208 3.20 -14.32 -1.65
CA SER A 208 2.36 -13.59 -2.61
C SER A 208 3.20 -13.03 -3.75
N HIS A 209 2.62 -12.98 -4.93
CA HIS A 209 3.15 -12.43 -6.17
C HIS A 209 1.98 -11.99 -7.04
N HIS A 210 2.12 -10.94 -7.84
CA HIS A 210 1.01 -10.45 -8.68
C HIS A 210 0.51 -11.47 -9.73
N GLY A 211 1.40 -12.34 -10.24
CA GLY A 211 0.98 -13.40 -11.18
C GLY A 211 1.18 -13.07 -12.66
N ASP A 212 1.49 -11.83 -13.02
CA ASP A 212 1.63 -11.35 -14.40
C ASP A 212 2.80 -11.95 -15.20
N LYS A 213 3.85 -12.45 -14.51
CA LYS A 213 5.12 -12.85 -15.13
C LYS A 213 5.26 -14.35 -15.39
N GLY A 214 4.17 -15.09 -15.44
CA GLY A 214 4.22 -16.49 -15.80
C GLY A 214 3.17 -17.38 -15.20
N LYS A 215 3.25 -18.65 -15.54
CA LYS A 215 2.35 -19.67 -14.98
C LYS A 215 2.68 -19.95 -13.51
N ALA A 216 1.66 -20.28 -12.74
CA ALA A 216 1.78 -20.56 -11.30
C ALA A 216 2.89 -21.58 -10.97
N GLU A 217 3.07 -22.62 -11.81
CA GLU A 217 4.10 -23.64 -11.63
C GLU A 217 5.53 -23.05 -11.66
N ARG A 218 5.78 -22.09 -12.55
CA ARG A 218 7.09 -21.43 -12.63
C ARG A 218 7.35 -20.55 -11.42
N ILE A 219 6.31 -19.86 -10.92
CA ILE A 219 6.41 -19.06 -9.70
C ILE A 219 6.74 -19.95 -8.51
N VAL A 220 6.07 -21.11 -8.37
CA VAL A 220 6.35 -22.08 -7.31
C VAL A 220 7.76 -22.65 -7.40
N MET A 221 8.26 -22.97 -8.60
CA MET A 221 9.66 -23.43 -8.79
C MET A 221 10.65 -22.35 -8.39
N TYR A 222 10.40 -21.10 -8.76
CA TYR A 222 11.25 -19.97 -8.37
C TYR A 222 11.27 -19.76 -6.85
N LEU A 223 10.11 -19.88 -6.18
CA LEU A 223 10.02 -19.81 -4.73
C LEU A 223 10.84 -20.93 -4.06
N ALA A 224 10.75 -22.17 -4.57
CA ALA A 224 11.49 -23.30 -4.02
C ALA A 224 13.01 -23.14 -4.15
N ASP A 225 13.47 -22.57 -5.24
CA ASP A 225 14.89 -22.28 -5.48
C ASP A 225 15.38 -21.10 -4.63
N ARG A 226 14.70 -19.97 -4.74
CA ARG A 226 15.16 -18.70 -4.12
C ARG A 226 15.07 -18.70 -2.59
N TRP A 227 14.07 -19.38 -2.03
CA TRP A 227 13.85 -19.53 -0.57
C TRP A 227 13.96 -20.99 -0.14
N SER A 228 14.94 -21.72 -0.68
CA SER A 228 15.14 -23.14 -0.47
C SER A 228 15.23 -23.53 1.01
N GLU A 229 15.84 -22.69 1.84
CA GLU A 229 15.93 -22.93 3.30
C GLU A 229 14.55 -22.91 3.97
N ILE A 230 13.73 -21.87 3.71
CA ILE A 230 12.36 -21.78 4.23
C ILE A 230 11.51 -22.91 3.64
N TRP A 231 11.67 -23.16 2.34
CA TRP A 231 10.97 -24.24 1.65
C TRP A 231 11.26 -25.60 2.26
N GLY A 232 12.52 -25.90 2.62
CA GLY A 232 12.93 -27.17 3.19
C GLY A 232 12.41 -27.43 4.62
N ARG A 233 12.30 -26.38 5.45
CA ARG A 233 11.85 -26.52 6.84
C ARG A 233 10.35 -26.33 7.06
N THR A 234 9.62 -25.83 6.05
CA THR A 234 8.16 -25.69 6.10
C THR A 234 7.46 -26.91 5.50
N LYS A 235 6.29 -27.24 6.04
CA LYS A 235 5.48 -28.38 5.58
C LYS A 235 4.36 -27.93 4.64
N TYR A 236 3.71 -26.81 4.95
CA TYR A 236 2.56 -26.28 4.21
C TYR A 236 2.99 -25.03 3.45
N ARG A 237 2.52 -24.89 2.21
CA ARG A 237 2.91 -23.80 1.33
C ARG A 237 1.67 -23.20 0.70
N PHE A 238 1.54 -21.87 0.86
CA PHE A 238 0.42 -21.11 0.34
C PHE A 238 0.99 -20.00 -0.57
N LEU A 239 0.52 -19.98 -1.79
CA LEU A 239 0.83 -18.93 -2.75
C LEU A 239 -0.47 -18.22 -3.12
N PHE A 240 -0.48 -16.91 -2.94
CA PHE A 240 -1.56 -16.00 -3.31
C PHE A 240 -1.09 -15.16 -4.51
N THR A 241 -1.86 -15.17 -5.60
CA THR A 241 -1.59 -14.40 -6.81
C THR A 241 -2.85 -13.73 -7.29
#